data_7e2d7ca34fc959bfdf0c05a3240349c6
#
_entry.id   7e2d7ca34fc959bfdf0c05a3240349c6
#
_cell.length_a   1.000
_cell.length_b   1.000
_cell.length_c   1.000
_cell.angle_alpha   90.00
_cell.angle_beta   90.00
_cell.angle_gamma   90.00
#
_symmetry.space_group_name_H-M   'P 1'
#
loop_
_entity.id
_entity.type
_entity.pdbx_description
1 polymer ?
#
loop_
_entity_poly.entity_id
_entity_poly.type
_entity_poly.pdbx_seq_one_letter_code
_entity_poly.pdbx_strand_id
1 'polypeptide(L)'
;SFGDHISMTSRMMVAKDYRGSSVPAALVGAVYSAGREMGSKFDFCNCAPSLLEFYEQIGFRRFTDGFMDEDNGYHVPLVMLVRDTQYLRQVRSPLYRVARNFEHEPETGEWFQKTFPSHAGIANSRSRNTDEFWKQLSDQLAAPPAECIPLFESLSDEEVSGFLRSGTVLSLQPGDRIIRQGDVGDEMYIILSGVAEAVSRKDRPIPNLYC
;
A
#
# COMPACT_ATOMS: atom_id res chain seq x y z
N SER A 1 -13.44 20.56 -13.87
CA SER A 1 -12.05 20.08 -13.92
C SER A 1 -11.44 20.18 -12.54
N PHE A 2 -10.71 19.14 -12.09
CA PHE A 2 -10.04 19.14 -10.78
C PHE A 2 -8.58 19.63 -10.88
N GLY A 3 -8.09 20.06 -12.05
CA GLY A 3 -6.68 20.32 -12.30
C GLY A 3 -6.01 21.31 -11.33
N ASP A 4 -6.75 22.32 -10.88
CA ASP A 4 -6.23 23.36 -9.96
C ASP A 4 -6.25 22.92 -8.48
N HIS A 5 -6.67 21.69 -8.18
CA HIS A 5 -6.85 21.16 -6.83
C HIS A 5 -6.02 19.88 -6.57
N ILE A 6 -4.95 19.71 -7.31
CA ILE A 6 -4.05 18.57 -7.22
C ILE A 6 -2.78 19.01 -6.51
N SER A 7 -2.35 18.24 -5.52
CA SER A 7 -1.04 18.31 -4.90
C SER A 7 -0.28 17.00 -5.08
N MET A 8 1.02 17.04 -4.87
CA MET A 8 1.87 15.86 -4.88
C MET A 8 2.82 15.92 -3.69
N THR A 9 2.70 14.91 -2.83
CA THR A 9 3.62 14.71 -1.70
C THR A 9 4.75 13.78 -2.12
N SER A 10 5.99 14.25 -2.01
CA SER A 10 7.18 13.48 -2.34
C SER A 10 8.26 13.65 -1.30
N ARG A 11 9.16 12.64 -1.20
CA ARG A 11 10.38 12.69 -0.42
C ARG A 11 10.17 13.04 1.06
N MET A 12 9.15 12.43 1.70
CA MET A 12 9.00 12.57 3.14
C MET A 12 10.19 11.89 3.85
N MET A 13 10.96 12.67 4.57
CA MET A 13 12.14 12.19 5.31
C MET A 13 12.06 12.62 6.76
N VAL A 14 12.38 11.69 7.65
CA VAL A 14 12.48 11.95 9.09
C VAL A 14 13.89 11.60 9.54
N ALA A 15 14.57 12.55 10.21
CA ALA A 15 15.90 12.33 10.75
C ALA A 15 15.88 11.14 11.72
N LYS A 16 16.99 10.38 11.76
CA LYS A 16 17.08 9.09 12.45
C LYS A 16 16.62 9.18 13.91
N ASP A 17 17.01 10.24 14.61
CA ASP A 17 16.73 10.44 16.02
C ASP A 17 15.25 10.72 16.35
N TYR A 18 14.44 11.04 15.32
CA TYR A 18 13.00 11.29 15.44
C TYR A 18 12.14 10.16 14.87
N ARG A 19 12.75 9.11 14.31
CA ARG A 19 12.03 7.93 13.84
C ARG A 19 11.44 7.17 15.02
N GLY A 20 10.22 6.64 14.87
CA GLY A 20 9.50 5.97 15.95
C GLY A 20 8.91 6.91 17.01
N SER A 21 9.00 8.24 16.82
CA SER A 21 8.39 9.25 17.67
C SER A 21 7.07 9.78 17.09
N SER A 22 6.48 10.80 17.72
CA SER A 22 5.29 11.50 17.21
C SER A 22 5.58 12.47 16.05
N VAL A 23 6.85 12.73 15.72
CA VAL A 23 7.26 13.70 14.69
C VAL A 23 6.74 13.33 13.28
N PRO A 24 6.82 12.08 12.80
CA PRO A 24 6.25 11.71 11.51
C PRO A 24 4.76 12.02 11.41
N ALA A 25 3.99 11.70 12.44
CA ALA A 25 2.55 11.96 12.47
C ALA A 25 2.24 13.48 12.49
N ALA A 26 3.03 14.26 13.23
CA ALA A 26 2.89 15.72 13.27
C ALA A 26 3.22 16.35 11.90
N LEU A 27 4.28 15.87 11.24
CA LEU A 27 4.66 16.32 9.89
C LEU A 27 3.54 16.05 8.88
N VAL A 28 3.03 14.83 8.84
CA VAL A 28 1.92 14.46 7.95
C VAL A 28 0.67 15.29 8.25
N GLY A 29 0.37 15.52 9.53
CA GLY A 29 -0.74 16.39 9.95
C GLY A 29 -0.59 17.83 9.47
N ALA A 30 0.61 18.39 9.54
CA ALA A 30 0.91 19.74 9.05
C ALA A 30 0.77 19.85 7.53
N VAL A 31 1.31 18.88 6.78
CA VAL A 31 1.17 18.80 5.32
C VAL A 31 -0.31 18.68 4.92
N TYR A 32 -1.06 17.83 5.60
CA TYR A 32 -2.50 17.68 5.36
C TYR A 32 -3.26 19.00 5.60
N SER A 33 -2.98 19.70 6.70
CA SER A 33 -3.61 20.99 7.00
C SER A 33 -3.29 22.04 5.94
N ALA A 34 -2.03 22.14 5.54
CA ALA A 34 -1.62 23.05 4.46
C ALA A 34 -2.30 22.71 3.12
N GLY A 35 -2.40 21.44 2.76
CA GLY A 35 -3.13 21.00 1.57
C GLY A 35 -4.61 21.40 1.61
N ARG A 36 -5.27 21.27 2.76
CA ARG A 36 -6.65 21.73 2.97
C ARG A 36 -6.79 23.24 2.76
N GLU A 37 -5.89 24.03 3.35
CA GLU A 37 -5.88 25.50 3.25
C GLU A 37 -5.63 25.97 1.82
N MET A 38 -4.76 25.28 1.07
CA MET A 38 -4.50 25.56 -0.35
C MET A 38 -5.63 25.10 -1.27
N GLY A 39 -6.66 24.45 -0.76
CA GLY A 39 -7.80 23.99 -1.55
C GLY A 39 -7.56 22.66 -2.28
N SER A 40 -6.52 21.92 -1.95
CA SER A 40 -6.26 20.59 -2.54
C SER A 40 -7.44 19.65 -2.31
N LYS A 41 -7.81 18.92 -3.38
CA LYS A 41 -8.80 17.84 -3.34
C LYS A 41 -8.13 16.48 -3.44
N PHE A 42 -7.01 16.41 -4.17
CA PHE A 42 -6.25 15.19 -4.38
C PHE A 42 -4.78 15.45 -4.04
N ASP A 43 -4.20 14.55 -3.27
CA ASP A 43 -2.75 14.53 -3.01
C ASP A 43 -2.19 13.19 -3.49
N PHE A 44 -1.34 13.23 -4.48
CA PHE A 44 -0.72 12.07 -5.08
C PHE A 44 0.65 11.80 -4.46
N CYS A 45 0.98 10.54 -4.28
CA CYS A 45 2.33 10.11 -3.97
C CYS A 45 2.59 8.72 -4.54
N ASN A 46 3.82 8.28 -4.46
CA ASN A 46 4.19 6.88 -4.62
C ASN A 46 5.07 6.46 -3.45
N CYS A 47 5.04 5.18 -3.11
CA CYS A 47 5.87 4.66 -2.04
C CYS A 47 6.44 3.28 -2.38
N ALA A 48 7.54 2.92 -1.72
CA ALA A 48 8.01 1.54 -1.70
C ALA A 48 6.97 0.65 -1.00
N PRO A 49 6.88 -0.66 -1.34
CA PRO A 49 5.95 -1.59 -0.72
C PRO A 49 6.00 -1.61 0.81
N SER A 50 7.19 -1.53 1.40
CA SER A 50 7.43 -1.48 2.85
C SER A 50 6.75 -0.31 3.57
N LEU A 51 6.43 0.76 2.87
CA LEU A 51 5.77 1.94 3.43
C LEU A 51 4.26 1.97 3.15
N LEU A 52 3.76 1.02 2.37
CA LEU A 52 2.38 1.04 1.90
C LEU A 52 1.37 1.01 3.05
N GLU A 53 1.57 0.14 4.04
CA GLU A 53 0.69 0.07 5.22
C GLU A 53 0.62 1.41 5.96
N PHE A 54 1.75 2.09 6.12
CA PHE A 54 1.79 3.41 6.74
C PHE A 54 0.96 4.43 5.94
N TYR A 55 1.14 4.49 4.62
CA TYR A 55 0.40 5.43 3.77
C TYR A 55 -1.11 5.12 3.75
N GLU A 56 -1.48 3.85 3.65
CA GLU A 56 -2.88 3.43 3.73
C GLU A 56 -3.50 3.78 5.09
N GLN A 57 -2.75 3.62 6.18
CA GLN A 57 -3.23 3.97 7.52
C GLN A 57 -3.48 5.47 7.70
N ILE A 58 -2.68 6.31 7.07
CA ILE A 58 -2.91 7.77 7.11
C ILE A 58 -4.01 8.23 6.15
N GLY A 59 -4.47 7.37 5.23
CA GLY A 59 -5.65 7.63 4.41
C GLY A 59 -5.40 7.69 2.90
N PHE A 60 -4.22 7.33 2.44
CA PHE A 60 -3.97 7.14 1.02
C PHE A 60 -4.65 5.87 0.51
N ARG A 61 -4.94 5.84 -0.78
CA ARG A 61 -5.55 4.72 -1.51
C ARG A 61 -4.74 4.42 -2.75
N ARG A 62 -4.61 3.14 -3.09
CA ARG A 62 -4.10 2.74 -4.40
C ARG A 62 -5.11 3.15 -5.46
N PHE A 63 -4.65 3.58 -6.61
CA PHE A 63 -5.54 3.97 -7.72
C PHE A 63 -5.15 3.32 -9.05
N THR A 64 -3.96 2.74 -9.13
CA THR A 64 -3.47 1.99 -10.29
C THR A 64 -2.44 0.96 -9.84
N ASP A 65 -2.04 0.08 -10.76
CA ASP A 65 -0.96 -0.87 -10.54
C ASP A 65 0.35 -0.15 -10.26
N GLY A 66 1.27 -0.86 -9.58
CA GLY A 66 2.59 -0.36 -9.30
C GLY A 66 3.45 -0.28 -10.58
N PHE A 67 4.56 0.39 -10.45
CA PHE A 67 5.54 0.53 -11.55
C PHE A 67 6.96 0.39 -11.03
N MET A 68 7.87 0.07 -11.94
CA MET A 68 9.29 -0.01 -11.65
C MET A 68 9.96 1.31 -11.97
N ASP A 69 10.56 1.93 -10.95
CA ASP A 69 11.46 3.07 -11.10
C ASP A 69 12.90 2.56 -11.24
N GLU A 70 13.66 3.10 -12.21
CA GLU A 70 15.02 2.61 -12.49
C GLU A 70 15.99 2.82 -11.33
N ASP A 71 15.81 3.89 -10.57
CA ASP A 71 16.71 4.28 -9.47
C ASP A 71 16.24 3.75 -8.10
N ASN A 72 14.93 3.70 -7.89
CA ASN A 72 14.34 3.51 -6.56
C ASN A 72 13.59 2.18 -6.39
N GLY A 73 13.50 1.34 -7.42
CA GLY A 73 12.82 0.04 -7.35
C GLY A 73 11.32 0.12 -7.58
N TYR A 74 10.58 -0.86 -7.07
CA TYR A 74 9.14 -0.94 -7.26
C TYR A 74 8.41 0.08 -6.41
N HIS A 75 7.47 0.80 -7.03
CA HIS A 75 6.64 1.82 -6.39
C HIS A 75 5.15 1.55 -6.56
N VAL A 76 4.40 1.83 -5.53
CA VAL A 76 2.93 1.76 -5.52
C VAL A 76 2.39 3.18 -5.59
N PRO A 77 1.63 3.53 -6.67
CA PRO A 77 0.98 4.83 -6.79
C PRO A 77 -0.21 4.96 -5.83
N LEU A 78 -0.26 6.09 -5.14
CA LEU A 78 -1.25 6.35 -4.12
C LEU A 78 -1.89 7.73 -4.30
N VAL A 79 -3.14 7.85 -3.88
CA VAL A 79 -3.86 9.12 -3.81
C VAL A 79 -4.59 9.26 -2.48
N MET A 80 -4.47 10.43 -1.86
CA MET A 80 -5.34 10.84 -0.76
C MET A 80 -6.43 11.75 -1.32
N LEU A 81 -7.69 11.40 -1.02
CA LEU A 81 -8.82 12.29 -1.25
C LEU A 81 -8.92 13.20 -0.02
N VAL A 82 -8.28 14.36 -0.10
CA VAL A 82 -8.02 15.26 1.05
C VAL A 82 -9.30 15.68 1.77
N ARG A 83 -10.43 15.67 1.05
CA ARG A 83 -11.74 16.11 1.57
C ARG A 83 -12.69 14.98 1.91
N ASP A 84 -12.29 13.72 1.75
CA ASP A 84 -13.08 12.55 2.11
C ASP A 84 -12.90 12.21 3.61
N THR A 85 -13.48 13.05 4.45
CA THR A 85 -13.42 12.90 5.91
C THR A 85 -14.04 11.60 6.40
N GLN A 86 -15.04 11.08 5.68
CA GLN A 86 -15.71 9.83 6.03
C GLN A 86 -14.76 8.64 5.90
N TYR A 87 -13.99 8.58 4.82
CA TYR A 87 -12.99 7.53 4.64
C TYR A 87 -11.87 7.60 5.69
N LEU A 88 -11.37 8.80 6.00
CA LEU A 88 -10.36 8.96 7.06
C LEU A 88 -10.86 8.45 8.41
N ARG A 89 -12.16 8.64 8.71
CA ARG A 89 -12.80 8.05 9.89
C ARG A 89 -12.85 6.53 9.81
N GLN A 90 -13.26 6.00 8.66
CA GLN A 90 -13.44 4.56 8.43
C GLN A 90 -12.12 3.78 8.59
N VAL A 91 -11.01 4.30 8.03
CA VAL A 91 -9.69 3.70 8.17
C VAL A 91 -8.99 4.06 9.49
N ARG A 92 -9.66 4.79 10.39
CA ARG A 92 -9.13 5.27 11.66
C ARG A 92 -7.82 6.07 11.48
N SER A 93 -7.76 6.86 10.41
CA SER A 93 -6.61 7.71 10.13
C SER A 93 -6.34 8.68 11.30
N PRO A 94 -5.08 8.88 11.69
CA PRO A 94 -4.71 9.93 12.65
C PRO A 94 -5.08 11.32 12.15
N LEU A 95 -5.17 11.53 10.83
CA LEU A 95 -5.59 12.78 10.20
C LEU A 95 -7.07 13.11 10.44
N TYR A 96 -7.88 12.11 10.79
CA TYR A 96 -9.29 12.35 11.10
C TYR A 96 -9.47 13.38 12.23
N ARG A 97 -8.54 13.47 13.18
CA ARG A 97 -8.58 14.50 14.24
C ARG A 97 -8.58 15.93 13.70
N VAL A 98 -7.88 16.15 12.60
CA VAL A 98 -7.85 17.44 11.89
C VAL A 98 -9.03 17.53 10.93
N ALA A 99 -9.26 16.50 10.13
CA ALA A 99 -10.27 16.45 9.08
C ALA A 99 -11.70 16.69 9.59
N ARG A 100 -12.04 16.20 10.78
CA ARG A 100 -13.39 16.36 11.38
C ARG A 100 -13.82 17.82 11.62
N ASN A 101 -12.86 18.74 11.61
CA ASN A 101 -13.12 20.18 11.78
C ASN A 101 -13.52 20.85 10.45
N PHE A 102 -13.49 20.11 9.35
CA PHE A 102 -13.83 20.59 8.02
C PHE A 102 -15.07 19.85 7.49
N GLU A 103 -15.75 20.50 6.58
CA GLU A 103 -16.90 19.92 5.90
C GLU A 103 -16.45 18.71 5.04
N HIS A 104 -17.30 17.67 5.03
CA HIS A 104 -17.13 16.51 4.19
C HIS A 104 -17.62 16.82 2.77
N GLU A 105 -16.79 16.53 1.77
CA GLU A 105 -17.14 16.67 0.36
C GLU A 105 -17.19 15.27 -0.29
N PRO A 106 -18.38 14.66 -0.45
CA PRO A 106 -18.51 13.29 -0.97
C PRO A 106 -18.13 13.16 -2.44
N GLU A 107 -18.19 14.25 -3.21
CA GLU A 107 -17.98 14.26 -4.67
C GLU A 107 -16.66 13.61 -5.11
N THR A 108 -15.58 13.82 -4.34
CA THR A 108 -14.27 13.25 -4.66
C THR A 108 -14.24 11.74 -4.45
N GLY A 109 -14.92 11.25 -3.41
CA GLY A 109 -15.07 9.83 -3.14
C GLY A 109 -15.90 9.12 -4.21
N GLU A 110 -17.02 9.70 -4.58
CA GLU A 110 -17.89 9.18 -5.65
C GLU A 110 -17.16 9.16 -7.01
N TRP A 111 -16.44 10.23 -7.32
CA TRP A 111 -15.61 10.29 -8.53
C TRP A 111 -14.55 9.19 -8.53
N PHE A 112 -13.87 8.97 -7.40
CA PHE A 112 -12.86 7.94 -7.28
C PHE A 112 -13.43 6.54 -7.50
N GLN A 113 -14.55 6.22 -6.86
CA GLN A 113 -15.23 4.93 -7.03
C GLN A 113 -15.65 4.68 -8.48
N LYS A 114 -16.11 5.72 -9.16
CA LYS A 114 -16.51 5.64 -10.57
C LYS A 114 -15.33 5.50 -11.53
N THR A 115 -14.22 6.17 -11.22
CA THR A 115 -13.05 6.25 -12.10
C THR A 115 -12.14 5.04 -11.93
N PHE A 116 -12.01 4.52 -10.69
CA PHE A 116 -11.12 3.42 -10.33
C PHE A 116 -11.89 2.28 -9.62
N PRO A 117 -12.88 1.66 -10.28
CA PRO A 117 -13.75 0.66 -9.62
C PRO A 117 -12.98 -0.56 -9.11
N SER A 118 -11.94 -0.99 -9.81
CA SER A 118 -11.08 -2.11 -9.41
C SER A 118 -10.24 -1.83 -8.16
N HIS A 119 -9.99 -0.57 -7.87
CA HIS A 119 -9.20 -0.13 -6.70
C HIS A 119 -10.08 0.47 -5.60
N ALA A 120 -11.28 0.87 -5.91
CA ALA A 120 -12.22 1.47 -4.95
C ALA A 120 -12.66 0.50 -3.85
N GLY A 121 -12.72 -0.80 -4.18
CA GLY A 121 -13.01 -1.89 -3.24
C GLY A 121 -11.80 -2.39 -2.45
N ILE A 122 -10.58 -1.96 -2.80
CA ILE A 122 -9.38 -2.24 -2.04
C ILE A 122 -9.36 -1.30 -0.83
N ALA A 123 -10.26 -1.58 0.10
CA ALA A 123 -10.16 -1.01 1.41
C ALA A 123 -8.79 -1.42 1.99
N ASN A 124 -8.19 -0.49 2.72
CA ASN A 124 -7.01 -0.63 3.56
C ASN A 124 -6.86 -2.09 4.04
N SER A 125 -5.67 -2.66 3.98
CA SER A 125 -5.39 -4.05 4.38
C SER A 125 -5.96 -4.41 5.76
N ARG A 126 -6.15 -3.42 6.64
CA ARG A 126 -6.80 -3.56 7.96
C ARG A 126 -8.33 -3.52 7.93
N SER A 127 -8.96 -2.95 6.93
CA SER A 127 -10.43 -2.85 6.83
C SER A 127 -11.04 -3.91 5.91
N ARG A 128 -10.21 -4.75 5.28
CA ARG A 128 -10.71 -5.90 4.53
C ARG A 128 -11.46 -6.81 5.49
N ASN A 129 -12.71 -7.09 5.14
CA ASN A 129 -13.41 -8.19 5.76
C ASN A 129 -12.54 -9.43 5.56
N THR A 130 -12.21 -10.12 6.65
CA THR A 130 -11.37 -11.32 6.66
C THR A 130 -11.79 -12.31 5.59
N ASP A 131 -13.09 -12.48 5.42
CA ASP A 131 -13.68 -13.45 4.49
C ASP A 131 -13.46 -13.05 3.03
N GLU A 132 -13.51 -11.76 2.70
CA GLU A 132 -13.26 -11.28 1.33
C GLU A 132 -11.77 -11.38 0.95
N PHE A 133 -10.88 -11.04 1.86
CA PHE A 133 -9.45 -11.19 1.64
C PHE A 133 -9.07 -12.67 1.49
N TRP A 134 -9.60 -13.52 2.37
CA TRP A 134 -9.36 -14.96 2.35
C TRP A 134 -9.91 -15.60 1.07
N LYS A 135 -11.10 -15.18 0.64
CA LYS A 135 -11.67 -15.62 -0.62
C LYS A 135 -10.82 -15.21 -1.82
N GLN A 136 -10.41 -13.93 -1.89
CA GLN A 136 -9.56 -13.45 -2.98
C GLN A 136 -8.22 -14.20 -3.05
N LEU A 137 -7.61 -14.50 -1.89
CA LEU A 137 -6.37 -15.26 -1.81
C LEU A 137 -6.60 -16.72 -2.24
N SER A 138 -7.67 -17.35 -1.75
CA SER A 138 -8.02 -18.72 -2.10
C SER A 138 -8.38 -18.88 -3.58
N ASP A 139 -8.99 -17.87 -4.18
CA ASP A 139 -9.30 -17.87 -5.61
C ASP A 139 -8.04 -17.77 -6.50
N GLN A 140 -6.92 -17.28 -5.96
CA GLN A 140 -5.62 -17.18 -6.65
C GLN A 140 -4.72 -18.39 -6.41
N LEU A 141 -4.92 -19.12 -5.34
CA LEU A 141 -4.15 -20.32 -5.00
C LEU A 141 -4.88 -21.57 -5.48
N ALA A 142 -4.13 -22.56 -5.95
CA ALA A 142 -4.68 -23.84 -6.40
C ALA A 142 -5.19 -24.73 -5.23
N ALA A 143 -4.79 -24.43 -4.01
CA ALA A 143 -5.17 -25.13 -2.77
C ALA A 143 -5.08 -24.15 -1.57
N PRO A 144 -5.55 -24.55 -0.36
CA PRO A 144 -5.41 -23.72 0.84
C PRO A 144 -3.97 -23.25 1.08
N PRO A 145 -3.74 -22.03 1.57
CA PRO A 145 -2.39 -21.47 1.76
C PRO A 145 -1.47 -22.36 2.62
N ALA A 146 -2.00 -23.04 3.61
CA ALA A 146 -1.25 -23.98 4.46
C ALA A 146 -0.71 -25.19 3.67
N GLU A 147 -1.36 -25.58 2.58
CA GLU A 147 -0.93 -26.69 1.72
C GLU A 147 0.01 -26.26 0.60
N CYS A 148 -0.11 -25.00 0.13
CA CYS A 148 0.66 -24.49 -0.97
C CYS A 148 1.96 -23.81 -0.56
N ILE A 149 2.03 -23.30 0.66
CA ILE A 149 3.14 -22.47 1.13
C ILE A 149 3.84 -23.21 2.27
N PRO A 150 5.04 -23.79 2.04
CA PRO A 150 5.74 -24.61 3.03
C PRO A 150 5.95 -23.93 4.39
N LEU A 151 6.06 -22.58 4.37
CA LEU A 151 6.19 -21.80 5.59
C LEU A 151 5.00 -21.97 6.53
N PHE A 152 3.84 -22.34 6.01
CA PHE A 152 2.58 -22.41 6.77
C PHE A 152 2.17 -23.83 7.18
N GLU A 153 2.93 -24.86 6.80
CA GLU A 153 2.59 -26.29 7.08
C GLU A 153 2.29 -26.59 8.56
N SER A 154 2.90 -25.84 9.48
CA SER A 154 2.75 -26.06 10.92
C SER A 154 1.79 -25.07 11.59
N LEU A 155 1.20 -24.17 10.85
CA LEU A 155 0.31 -23.13 11.37
C LEU A 155 -1.15 -23.53 11.20
N SER A 156 -1.97 -23.13 12.16
CA SER A 156 -3.43 -23.22 12.03
C SER A 156 -3.95 -22.20 11.02
N ASP A 157 -5.13 -22.42 10.46
CA ASP A 157 -5.78 -21.49 9.53
C ASP A 157 -5.94 -20.09 10.13
N GLU A 158 -6.14 -19.98 11.44
CA GLU A 158 -6.25 -18.69 12.14
C GLU A 158 -4.91 -17.95 12.18
N GLU A 159 -3.80 -18.65 12.45
CA GLU A 159 -2.44 -18.10 12.44
C GLU A 159 -2.02 -17.69 11.03
N VAL A 160 -2.27 -18.55 10.03
CA VAL A 160 -2.01 -18.24 8.62
C VAL A 160 -2.82 -17.01 8.18
N SER A 161 -4.10 -16.97 8.52
CA SER A 161 -4.96 -15.83 8.25
C SER A 161 -4.45 -14.55 8.92
N GLY A 162 -4.02 -14.63 10.17
CA GLY A 162 -3.42 -13.52 10.91
C GLY A 162 -2.14 -13.00 10.26
N PHE A 163 -1.27 -13.93 9.83
CA PHE A 163 -0.02 -13.60 9.14
C PHE A 163 -0.28 -12.91 7.79
N LEU A 164 -1.14 -13.49 6.95
CA LEU A 164 -1.43 -12.95 5.63
C LEU A 164 -2.17 -11.62 5.66
N ARG A 165 -2.95 -11.34 6.72
CA ARG A 165 -3.61 -10.03 6.91
C ARG A 165 -2.62 -8.88 7.08
N SER A 166 -1.44 -9.14 7.61
CA SER A 166 -0.38 -8.13 7.74
C SER A 166 0.35 -7.88 6.41
N GLY A 167 0.11 -8.74 5.42
CA GLY A 167 0.74 -8.65 4.11
C GLY A 167 0.06 -7.67 3.16
N THR A 168 0.80 -7.28 2.14
CA THR A 168 0.34 -6.45 1.04
C THR A 168 0.39 -7.23 -0.25
N VAL A 169 -0.73 -7.33 -0.97
CA VAL A 169 -0.75 -7.94 -2.30
C VAL A 169 -0.25 -6.93 -3.33
N LEU A 170 0.73 -7.35 -4.11
CA LEU A 170 1.32 -6.59 -5.21
C LEU A 170 1.06 -7.30 -6.54
N SER A 171 0.79 -6.53 -7.58
CA SER A 171 0.74 -7.03 -8.97
C SER A 171 1.96 -6.51 -9.71
N LEU A 172 2.71 -7.42 -10.33
CA LEU A 172 3.96 -7.16 -11.00
C LEU A 172 3.84 -7.54 -12.48
N GLN A 173 4.54 -6.80 -13.32
CA GLN A 173 4.62 -7.08 -14.75
C GLN A 173 5.87 -7.88 -15.08
N PRO A 174 5.89 -8.63 -16.19
CA PRO A 174 7.10 -9.31 -16.64
C PRO A 174 8.27 -8.33 -16.79
N GLY A 175 9.39 -8.63 -16.13
CA GLY A 175 10.58 -7.78 -16.11
C GLY A 175 10.71 -6.85 -14.92
N ASP A 176 9.66 -6.71 -14.08
CA ASP A 176 9.73 -5.95 -12.84
C ASP A 176 10.73 -6.59 -11.87
N ARG A 177 11.44 -5.75 -11.12
CA ARG A 177 12.40 -6.19 -10.10
C ARG A 177 11.84 -5.93 -8.72
N ILE A 178 11.62 -6.99 -7.97
CA ILE A 178 11.08 -6.91 -6.60
C ILE A 178 12.16 -6.45 -5.62
N ILE A 179 13.37 -6.98 -5.74
CA ILE A 179 14.52 -6.72 -4.87
C ILE A 179 15.74 -6.45 -5.73
N ARG A 180 16.56 -5.47 -5.35
CA ARG A 180 17.87 -5.22 -5.95
C ARG A 180 18.98 -5.65 -5.00
N GLN A 181 20.07 -6.14 -5.55
CA GLN A 181 21.25 -6.45 -4.73
C GLN A 181 21.80 -5.18 -4.05
N GLY A 182 21.79 -5.19 -2.73
CA GLY A 182 22.22 -4.07 -1.89
C GLY A 182 21.07 -3.28 -1.28
N ASP A 183 19.83 -3.58 -1.65
CA ASP A 183 18.67 -3.05 -0.93
C ASP A 183 18.70 -3.53 0.52
N VAL A 184 18.33 -2.64 1.42
CA VAL A 184 18.16 -2.94 2.85
C VAL A 184 16.67 -3.01 3.09
N GLY A 185 16.18 -4.21 3.36
CA GLY A 185 14.77 -4.47 3.65
C GLY A 185 14.66 -5.67 4.58
N ASP A 186 13.56 -5.78 5.26
CA ASP A 186 13.16 -6.87 6.14
C ASP A 186 11.84 -7.51 5.67
N GLU A 187 11.45 -7.20 4.44
CA GLU A 187 10.25 -7.74 3.82
C GLU A 187 10.48 -9.18 3.34
N MET A 188 9.46 -10.01 3.50
CA MET A 188 9.35 -11.32 2.91
C MET A 188 8.31 -11.30 1.80
N TYR A 189 8.65 -11.90 0.66
CA TYR A 189 7.75 -12.00 -0.48
C TYR A 189 7.26 -13.43 -0.66
N ILE A 190 5.95 -13.57 -0.84
CA ILE A 190 5.28 -14.84 -1.14
C ILE A 190 4.68 -14.72 -2.54
N ILE A 191 5.08 -15.62 -3.43
CA ILE A 191 4.56 -15.65 -4.80
C ILE A 191 3.24 -16.38 -4.80
N LEU A 192 2.15 -15.67 -5.09
CA LEU A 192 0.80 -16.23 -5.16
C LEU A 192 0.49 -16.81 -6.55
N SER A 193 1.06 -16.20 -7.59
CA SER A 193 0.92 -16.65 -8.97
C SER A 193 2.08 -16.14 -9.82
N GLY A 194 2.45 -16.88 -10.85
CA GLY A 194 3.55 -16.51 -11.74
C GLY A 194 4.89 -17.09 -11.30
N VAL A 195 5.98 -16.53 -11.84
CA VAL A 195 7.35 -17.00 -11.60
C VAL A 195 8.24 -15.79 -11.32
N ALA A 196 9.06 -15.87 -10.29
CA ALA A 196 10.14 -14.93 -10.01
C ALA A 196 11.49 -15.61 -10.15
N GLU A 197 12.48 -14.91 -10.68
CA GLU A 197 13.85 -15.41 -10.84
C GLU A 197 14.79 -14.60 -9.95
N ALA A 198 15.63 -15.28 -9.17
CA ALA A 198 16.72 -14.64 -8.45
C ALA A 198 17.99 -14.64 -9.31
N VAL A 199 18.47 -13.42 -9.64
CA VAL A 199 19.65 -13.24 -10.50
C VAL A 199 20.77 -12.59 -9.70
N SER A 200 21.96 -13.19 -9.70
CA SER A 200 23.13 -12.55 -9.10
C SER A 200 23.85 -11.67 -10.11
N ARG A 201 24.63 -10.67 -9.64
CA ARG A 201 25.47 -9.79 -10.48
C ARG A 201 26.45 -10.53 -11.43
N LYS A 202 26.61 -11.83 -11.26
CA LYS A 202 27.51 -12.66 -12.09
C LYS A 202 26.76 -13.38 -13.22
N ASP A 203 25.57 -12.91 -13.60
CA ASP A 203 24.74 -13.46 -14.69
C ASP A 203 24.54 -14.99 -14.61
N ARG A 204 24.53 -15.56 -13.42
CA ARG A 204 24.19 -16.98 -13.20
C ARG A 204 22.92 -17.06 -12.38
N PRO A 205 21.90 -17.77 -12.86
CA PRO A 205 20.73 -18.10 -12.06
C PRO A 205 21.17 -18.80 -10.78
N ILE A 206 20.60 -18.44 -9.65
CA ILE A 206 20.79 -19.17 -8.40
C ILE A 206 19.92 -20.43 -8.52
N PRO A 207 20.50 -21.65 -8.53
CA PRO A 207 19.70 -22.86 -8.64
C PRO A 207 18.83 -23.00 -7.37
N ASN A 208 17.55 -23.32 -7.58
CA ASN A 208 16.55 -23.70 -6.56
C ASN A 208 15.87 -22.55 -5.78
N LEU A 209 15.21 -21.64 -6.50
CA LEU A 209 14.05 -20.95 -5.95
C LEU A 209 12.82 -21.40 -6.76
N TYR A 210 12.29 -22.55 -6.41
CA TYR A 210 10.98 -23.01 -6.90
C TYR A 210 9.97 -22.86 -5.75
N CYS A 211 8.90 -22.11 -6.02
CA CYS A 211 7.63 -22.24 -5.32
C CYS A 211 6.68 -23.08 -6.17
#